data_f13234450167a4f2369358b6f6cfd45a
#
_entry.id   f13234450167a4f2369358b6f6cfd45a
#
_cell.length_a   1.000
_cell.length_b   1.000
_cell.length_c   1.000
_cell.angle_alpha   90.00
_cell.angle_beta   90.00
_cell.angle_gamma   90.00
#
_symmetry.space_group_name_H-M   'P 1'
#
loop_
_entity.id
_entity.type
_entity.pdbx_description
1 polymer ?
#
loop_
_entity_poly.entity_id
_entity_poly.type
_entity_poly.pdbx_seq_one_letter_code
_entity_poly.pdbx_strand_id
1 'polypeptide(L)'
;MLVVEISSYQLHYTHTVSPWAAVVLNIAEDHLDWHGSYANYAADKARVYENTRVACVYNAAVPDTERMVEQAEVQEGCRAVSFTTDTPYLSQLGVVDGLLVDRAFVEQRRTEALELGAVRD
;
A
#
# COMPACT_ATOMS: atom_id res chain seq x y z
N MET A 1 10.56 -15.62 1.11
CA MET A 1 9.91 -14.36 0.67
C MET A 1 10.94 -13.24 0.67
N LEU A 2 10.94 -12.43 -0.38
CA LEU A 2 11.82 -11.27 -0.48
C LEU A 2 11.00 -9.99 -0.27
N VAL A 3 11.41 -9.17 0.68
CA VAL A 3 10.84 -7.84 0.93
C VAL A 3 11.86 -6.79 0.54
N VAL A 4 11.48 -5.87 -0.34
CA VAL A 4 12.39 -4.87 -0.90
C VAL A 4 11.83 -3.48 -0.63
N GLU A 5 12.66 -2.61 -0.07
CA GLU A 5 12.39 -1.19 0.04
C GLU A 5 12.97 -0.48 -1.19
N ILE A 6 12.14 0.29 -1.89
CA ILE A 6 12.50 0.92 -3.16
C ILE A 6 12.24 2.43 -3.09
N SER A 7 13.23 3.21 -3.47
CA SER A 7 13.09 4.67 -3.57
C SER A 7 12.35 5.09 -4.84
N SER A 8 11.83 6.33 -4.85
CA SER A 8 11.25 6.91 -6.07
C SER A 8 12.25 7.02 -7.22
N TYR A 9 13.52 7.21 -6.91
CA TYR A 9 14.60 7.23 -7.92
C TYR A 9 14.73 5.88 -8.61
N GLN A 10 14.72 4.80 -7.86
CA GLN A 10 14.80 3.44 -8.39
C GLN A 10 13.53 3.09 -9.18
N LEU A 11 12.36 3.45 -8.66
CA LEU A 11 11.07 3.20 -9.32
C LEU A 11 10.96 3.93 -10.67
N HIS A 12 11.55 5.10 -10.80
CA HIS A 12 11.56 5.84 -12.05
C HIS A 12 12.12 5.02 -13.23
N TYR A 13 13.06 4.13 -12.96
CA TYR A 13 13.71 3.26 -13.95
C TYR A 13 13.15 1.84 -14.00
N THR A 14 12.09 1.57 -13.27
CA THR A 14 11.49 0.24 -13.18
C THR A 14 10.36 0.08 -14.19
N HIS A 15 10.42 -0.94 -15.04
CA HIS A 15 9.44 -1.16 -16.10
C HIS A 15 8.82 -2.55 -16.13
N THR A 16 9.48 -3.55 -15.59
CA THR A 16 9.10 -4.97 -15.76
C THR A 16 8.87 -5.70 -14.43
N VAL A 17 8.93 -5.00 -13.32
CA VAL A 17 8.72 -5.60 -12.00
C VAL A 17 7.23 -5.92 -11.81
N SER A 18 6.95 -7.12 -11.30
CA SER A 18 5.60 -7.59 -10.99
C SER A 18 5.61 -8.14 -9.57
N PRO A 19 5.42 -7.28 -8.55
CA PRO A 19 5.48 -7.73 -7.17
C PRO A 19 4.27 -8.58 -6.80
N TRP A 20 4.45 -9.44 -5.81
CA TRP A 20 3.35 -10.19 -5.20
C TRP A 20 2.38 -9.23 -4.51
N ALA A 21 2.93 -8.36 -3.69
CA ALA A 21 2.21 -7.27 -3.07
C ALA A 21 3.09 -6.02 -3.01
N ALA A 22 2.47 -4.86 -3.02
CA ALA A 22 3.17 -3.58 -2.97
C ALA A 22 2.47 -2.61 -2.03
N VAL A 23 3.25 -1.73 -1.39
CA VAL A 23 2.74 -0.71 -0.48
C VAL A 23 3.47 0.61 -0.64
N VAL A 24 2.72 1.71 -0.62
CA VAL A 24 3.23 3.05 -0.37
C VAL A 24 2.77 3.45 1.03
N LEU A 25 3.71 3.57 1.95
CA LEU A 25 3.40 3.85 3.35
C LEU A 25 2.90 5.28 3.55
N ASN A 26 3.53 6.21 2.88
CA ASN A 26 3.15 7.62 2.87
C ASN A 26 3.75 8.31 1.64
N ILE A 27 3.34 9.54 1.41
CA ILE A 27 3.94 10.42 0.43
C ILE A 27 3.92 11.85 0.94
N ALA A 28 5.01 12.54 0.78
CA ALA A 28 5.15 13.95 1.15
C ALA A 28 5.93 14.69 0.07
N GLU A 29 5.83 16.00 0.05
CA GLU A 29 6.59 16.84 -0.89
C GLU A 29 8.09 16.77 -0.57
N ASP A 30 8.76 15.82 -1.19
CA ASP A 30 10.19 15.55 -1.01
C ASP A 30 10.81 15.24 -2.37
N HIS A 31 12.16 15.40 -2.48
CA HIS A 31 12.90 15.12 -3.71
C HIS A 31 12.40 15.88 -4.94
N LEU A 32 11.79 17.05 -4.76
CA LEU A 32 11.23 17.85 -5.87
C LEU A 32 12.31 18.35 -6.84
N ASP A 33 13.51 18.60 -6.35
CA ASP A 33 14.63 19.04 -7.17
C ASP A 33 14.98 18.05 -8.28
N TRP A 34 14.90 16.75 -7.94
CA TRP A 34 15.20 15.70 -8.91
C TRP A 34 14.00 15.38 -9.81
N HIS A 35 12.80 15.30 -9.22
CA HIS A 35 11.58 14.93 -9.95
C HIS A 35 10.94 16.11 -10.70
N GLY A 36 11.30 17.35 -10.34
CA GLY A 36 10.79 18.57 -10.94
C GLY A 36 9.43 19.04 -10.43
N SER A 37 8.58 18.12 -9.94
CA SER A 37 7.29 18.48 -9.37
C SER A 37 6.76 17.37 -8.46
N TYR A 38 5.82 17.73 -7.58
CA TYR A 38 5.13 16.75 -6.75
C TYR A 38 4.41 15.69 -7.60
N ALA A 39 3.77 16.11 -8.69
CA ALA A 39 3.07 15.19 -9.60
C ALA A 39 4.02 14.15 -10.18
N ASN A 40 5.21 14.54 -10.60
CA ASN A 40 6.22 13.62 -11.12
C ASN A 40 6.73 12.67 -10.03
N TYR A 41 6.99 13.20 -8.84
CA TYR A 41 7.40 12.41 -7.68
C TYR A 41 6.34 11.37 -7.30
N ALA A 42 5.06 11.80 -7.21
CA ALA A 42 3.95 10.90 -6.92
C ALA A 42 3.79 9.83 -8.00
N ALA A 43 3.93 10.18 -9.27
CA ALA A 43 3.86 9.25 -10.37
C ALA A 43 4.98 8.19 -10.31
N ASP A 44 6.20 8.59 -9.97
CA ASP A 44 7.31 7.64 -9.80
C ASP A 44 7.09 6.71 -8.61
N LYS A 45 6.60 7.21 -7.48
CA LYS A 45 6.23 6.39 -6.31
C LYS A 45 5.14 5.38 -6.66
N ALA A 46 4.11 5.82 -7.41
CA ALA A 46 2.97 4.99 -7.79
C ALA A 46 3.37 3.78 -8.64
N ARG A 47 4.51 3.83 -9.31
CA ARG A 47 5.01 2.73 -10.14
C ARG A 47 5.24 1.44 -9.35
N VAL A 48 5.37 1.50 -8.03
CA VAL A 48 5.49 0.30 -7.18
C VAL A 48 4.26 -0.61 -7.32
N TYR A 49 3.10 -0.04 -7.62
CA TYR A 49 1.85 -0.81 -7.75
C TYR A 49 1.67 -1.47 -9.12
N GLU A 50 2.41 -1.04 -10.13
CA GLU A 50 2.24 -1.58 -11.48
C GLU A 50 2.49 -3.09 -11.51
N ASN A 51 1.64 -3.82 -12.21
CA ASN A 51 1.71 -5.27 -12.37
C ASN A 51 1.66 -6.07 -11.06
N THR A 52 1.18 -5.50 -9.97
CA THR A 52 1.02 -6.21 -8.68
C THR A 52 0.04 -7.36 -8.84
N ARG A 53 0.35 -8.51 -8.24
CA ARG A 53 -0.38 -9.75 -8.45
C ARG A 53 -1.50 -9.99 -7.46
N VAL A 54 -1.29 -9.71 -6.18
CA VAL A 54 -2.21 -10.13 -5.10
C VAL A 54 -2.82 -8.96 -4.38
N ALA A 55 -2.03 -7.99 -3.93
CA ALA A 55 -2.55 -6.87 -3.15
C ALA A 55 -1.74 -5.59 -3.35
N CYS A 56 -2.46 -4.51 -3.59
CA CYS A 56 -1.95 -3.15 -3.47
C CYS A 56 -2.39 -2.59 -2.13
N VAL A 57 -1.44 -2.27 -1.28
CA VAL A 57 -1.70 -1.78 0.08
C VAL A 57 -1.46 -0.28 0.14
N TYR A 58 -2.40 0.45 0.71
CA TYR A 58 -2.31 1.90 0.80
C TYR A 58 -2.68 2.41 2.19
N ASN A 59 -2.29 3.63 2.49
CA ASN A 59 -2.57 4.28 3.77
C ASN A 59 -3.90 5.03 3.70
N ALA A 60 -4.89 4.58 4.49
CA ALA A 60 -6.21 5.21 4.53
C ALA A 60 -6.17 6.69 4.97
N ALA A 61 -5.16 7.08 5.74
CA ALA A 61 -4.98 8.46 6.19
C ALA A 61 -4.32 9.37 5.12
N VAL A 62 -3.82 8.81 4.02
CA VAL A 62 -3.14 9.55 2.96
C VAL A 62 -3.86 9.32 1.62
N PRO A 63 -4.81 10.18 1.25
CA PRO A 63 -5.65 9.98 0.05
C PRO A 63 -4.86 9.81 -1.24
N ASP A 64 -3.68 10.38 -1.34
CA ASP A 64 -2.83 10.24 -2.52
C ASP A 64 -2.41 8.78 -2.76
N THR A 65 -2.20 8.01 -1.69
CA THR A 65 -1.85 6.58 -1.83
C THR A 65 -3.03 5.77 -2.35
N GLU A 66 -4.25 6.10 -1.96
CA GLU A 66 -5.46 5.48 -2.51
C GLU A 66 -5.62 5.76 -3.99
N ARG A 67 -5.42 7.01 -4.41
CA ARG A 67 -5.46 7.39 -5.83
C ARG A 67 -4.44 6.65 -6.67
N MET A 68 -3.25 6.43 -6.13
CA MET A 68 -2.22 5.64 -6.81
C MET A 68 -2.69 4.21 -7.08
N VAL A 69 -3.35 3.58 -6.12
CA VAL A 69 -3.90 2.22 -6.27
C VAL A 69 -5.03 2.20 -7.29
N GLU A 70 -5.95 3.17 -7.24
CA GLU A 70 -7.07 3.27 -8.18
C GLU A 70 -6.61 3.41 -9.64
N GLN A 71 -5.49 4.08 -9.86
CA GLN A 71 -4.95 4.35 -11.20
C GLN A 71 -3.97 3.28 -11.69
N ALA A 72 -3.52 2.38 -10.82
CA ALA A 72 -2.53 1.37 -11.17
C ALA A 72 -3.10 0.30 -12.10
N GLU A 73 -2.31 -0.13 -13.07
CA GLU A 73 -2.60 -1.32 -13.87
C GLU A 73 -2.03 -2.55 -13.17
N VAL A 74 -2.90 -3.40 -12.69
CA VAL A 74 -2.57 -4.56 -11.87
C VAL A 74 -3.01 -5.85 -12.54
N GLN A 75 -2.52 -6.97 -12.02
CA GLN A 75 -2.94 -8.29 -12.48
C GLN A 75 -4.39 -8.58 -12.07
N GLU A 76 -5.08 -9.40 -12.86
CA GLU A 76 -6.44 -9.84 -12.55
C GLU A 76 -6.50 -10.50 -11.18
N GLY A 77 -7.49 -10.12 -10.39
CA GLY A 77 -7.65 -10.63 -9.03
C GLY A 77 -6.85 -9.90 -7.96
N CYS A 78 -6.01 -8.92 -8.33
CA CYS A 78 -5.31 -8.08 -7.37
C CYS A 78 -6.31 -7.25 -6.57
N ARG A 79 -6.13 -7.21 -5.24
CA ARG A 79 -7.02 -6.51 -4.33
C ARG A 79 -6.42 -5.20 -3.85
N ALA A 80 -7.28 -4.22 -3.59
CA ALA A 80 -6.91 -3.02 -2.85
C ALA A 80 -7.16 -3.23 -1.36
N VAL A 81 -6.12 -3.02 -0.55
CA VAL A 81 -6.16 -3.18 0.90
C VAL A 81 -5.58 -1.93 1.55
N SER A 82 -6.29 -1.36 2.51
CA SER A 82 -5.76 -0.21 3.25
C SER A 82 -5.30 -0.60 4.64
N PHE A 83 -4.45 0.22 5.22
CA PHE A 83 -4.14 0.18 6.64
C PHE A 83 -4.52 1.49 7.31
N THR A 84 -4.88 1.40 8.57
CA THR A 84 -5.29 2.53 9.39
C THR A 84 -4.84 2.33 10.83
N THR A 85 -4.73 3.40 11.60
CA THR A 85 -4.51 3.32 13.05
C THR A 85 -5.84 3.22 13.82
N ASP A 86 -6.95 3.31 13.11
CA ASP A 86 -8.30 3.18 13.67
C ASP A 86 -8.78 1.73 13.60
N THR A 87 -9.98 1.48 14.13
CA THR A 87 -10.66 0.19 13.99
C THR A 87 -10.88 -0.10 12.50
N PRO A 88 -10.47 -1.28 12.02
CA PRO A 88 -10.54 -1.57 10.60
C PRO A 88 -11.96 -1.91 10.14
N TYR A 89 -12.31 -1.45 8.95
CA TYR A 89 -13.42 -1.97 8.16
C TYR A 89 -12.97 -3.20 7.35
N LEU A 90 -13.87 -3.78 6.58
CA LEU A 90 -13.50 -4.84 5.64
C LEU A 90 -12.45 -4.36 4.65
N SER A 91 -11.53 -5.25 4.30
CA SER A 91 -10.37 -4.98 3.45
C SER A 91 -9.38 -3.97 4.06
N GLN A 92 -9.33 -3.91 5.39
CA GLN A 92 -8.38 -3.07 6.11
C GLN A 92 -7.60 -3.85 7.16
N LEU A 93 -6.39 -3.38 7.39
CA LEU A 93 -5.59 -3.66 8.58
C LEU A 93 -5.74 -2.46 9.51
N GLY A 94 -5.96 -2.68 10.77
CA GLY A 94 -6.17 -1.59 11.73
C GLY A 94 -5.76 -1.95 13.14
N VAL A 95 -6.15 -1.11 14.09
CA VAL A 95 -5.77 -1.25 15.50
C VAL A 95 -7.01 -1.23 16.37
N VAL A 96 -7.14 -2.23 17.25
CA VAL A 96 -8.20 -2.32 18.25
C VAL A 96 -7.55 -2.63 19.60
N ASP A 97 -7.77 -1.77 20.58
CA ASP A 97 -7.21 -1.94 21.94
C ASP A 97 -5.70 -2.20 21.95
N GLY A 98 -4.96 -1.52 21.10
CA GLY A 98 -3.49 -1.68 20.99
C GLY A 98 -3.06 -2.94 20.25
N LEU A 99 -3.97 -3.70 19.66
CA LEU A 99 -3.68 -4.89 18.86
C LEU A 99 -3.81 -4.60 17.38
N LEU A 100 -2.86 -5.09 16.60
CA LEU A 100 -2.97 -5.07 15.14
C LEU A 100 -3.96 -6.14 14.70
N VAL A 101 -4.97 -5.74 13.94
CA VAL A 101 -6.08 -6.57 13.53
C VAL A 101 -6.18 -6.60 12.01
N ASP A 102 -6.28 -7.81 11.45
CA ASP A 102 -6.44 -8.04 10.02
C ASP A 102 -7.90 -8.35 9.69
N ARG A 103 -8.52 -7.49 8.87
CA ARG A 103 -9.82 -7.74 8.24
C ARG A 103 -9.70 -7.75 6.71
N ALA A 104 -8.50 -7.88 6.18
CA ALA A 104 -8.24 -7.83 4.76
C ALA A 104 -8.01 -9.21 4.14
N PHE A 105 -7.25 -10.06 4.82
CA PHE A 105 -6.77 -11.34 4.29
C PHE A 105 -7.45 -12.55 4.93
N VAL A 106 -8.39 -12.34 5.83
CA VAL A 106 -9.21 -13.41 6.41
C VAL A 106 -10.22 -13.86 5.36
N GLU A 107 -10.01 -15.06 4.81
CA GLU A 107 -10.73 -15.51 3.62
C GLU A 107 -12.17 -15.97 3.87
N GLN A 108 -12.47 -16.50 5.04
CA GLN A 108 -13.63 -17.36 5.17
C GLN A 108 -14.84 -16.71 5.81
N ARG A 109 -14.68 -15.62 6.53
CA ARG A 109 -15.80 -14.94 7.18
C ARG A 109 -15.58 -13.45 7.17
N ARG A 110 -16.34 -12.79 6.38
CA ARG A 110 -16.24 -11.34 6.15
C ARG A 110 -16.44 -10.48 7.41
N THR A 111 -16.94 -11.06 8.49
CA THR A 111 -17.15 -10.36 9.75
C THR A 111 -16.10 -10.65 10.80
N GLU A 112 -15.23 -11.63 10.57
CA GLU A 112 -14.15 -11.97 11.49
C GLU A 112 -12.92 -11.12 11.25
N ALA A 113 -12.17 -10.90 12.32
CA ALA A 113 -10.91 -10.21 12.32
C ALA A 113 -9.83 -11.11 12.95
N LEU A 114 -8.63 -11.06 12.44
CA LEU A 114 -7.49 -11.79 12.97
C LEU A 114 -6.58 -10.83 13.72
N GLU A 115 -6.30 -11.13 14.98
CA GLU A 115 -5.30 -10.41 15.75
C GLU A 115 -3.89 -10.84 15.32
N LEU A 116 -3.06 -9.89 14.94
CA LEU A 116 -1.69 -10.14 14.49
C LEU A 116 -0.64 -9.88 15.58
N GLY A 117 -0.97 -9.09 16.58
CA GLY A 117 -0.07 -8.77 17.67
C GLY A 117 -0.27 -7.37 18.23
N ALA A 118 0.49 -7.05 19.27
CA ALA A 118 0.44 -5.74 19.90
C ALA A 118 1.19 -4.70 19.09
N VAL A 119 0.56 -3.53 18.93
CA VAL A 119 1.21 -2.35 18.35
C VAL A 119 2.00 -1.67 19.46
N ARG A 120 3.27 -1.46 19.22
CA ARG A 120 4.18 -0.76 20.16
C ARG A 120 4.71 0.49 19.50
N ASP A 121 4.80 1.51 20.29
CA ASP A 121 5.42 2.77 19.90
C ASP A 121 6.94 2.65 19.79
#